data_cb2b99033457a385d847a6b05947e764
#
_entry.id   cb2b99033457a385d847a6b05947e764
#
_cell.length_a   1.000
_cell.length_b   1.000
_cell.length_c   1.000
_cell.angle_alpha   90.00
_cell.angle_beta   90.00
_cell.angle_gamma   90.00
#
_symmetry.space_group_name_H-M   'P 1'
#
loop_
_entity.id
_entity.type
_entity.pdbx_description
1 polymer ?
#
loop_
_entity_poly.entity_id
_entity_poly.type
_entity_poly.pdbx_seq_one_letter_code
_entity_poly.pdbx_strand_id
1 'polypeptide(L)'
;KNTIFISDEWFHMMNVVSSRSNSRNYERMCKNLFREASAYRGYSGYQTTIGMSLSGTPLNEAIVMLNYIIPEFKKQNDLQKVNVCILSDGEGGCAAYGHEIYMDHKDEYAVRPRRIDYYQVLRDRKTGRTYEKFDYDNVTNTFIQQVRDRFPEVNMIGFRILPGNQLSSFVGKYASFENYSAVQKQWKKEKSAIIPNPIAFTALYAISNNALNETT
;
A
#
# COMPACT_ATOMS: atom_id res chain seq x y z
N LYS A 1 23.16 2.88 -13.08
CA LYS A 1 21.76 2.91 -13.54
C LYS A 1 20.88 2.93 -12.32
N ASN A 2 20.27 4.08 -12.02
CA ASN A 2 19.40 4.26 -10.86
C ASN A 2 18.06 3.57 -11.15
N THR A 3 17.88 2.39 -10.62
CA THR A 3 16.63 1.65 -10.70
C THR A 3 16.05 1.60 -9.30
N ILE A 4 14.75 1.85 -9.13
CA ILE A 4 14.08 1.58 -7.87
C ILE A 4 14.15 0.08 -7.65
N PHE A 5 14.68 -0.29 -6.52
CA PHE A 5 14.82 -1.67 -6.10
C PHE A 5 13.73 -1.97 -5.07
N ILE A 6 12.95 -3.01 -5.30
CA ILE A 6 12.02 -3.53 -4.32
C ILE A 6 12.86 -4.28 -3.29
N SER A 7 12.88 -3.79 -2.06
CA SER A 7 13.81 -4.29 -1.02
C SER A 7 13.28 -5.48 -0.24
N ASP A 8 12.03 -5.82 -0.40
CA ASP A 8 11.44 -6.98 0.27
C ASP A 8 11.60 -8.21 -0.63
N GLU A 9 12.56 -9.07 -0.27
CA GLU A 9 12.82 -10.34 -0.95
C GLU A 9 11.59 -11.28 -0.93
N TRP A 10 10.69 -11.06 0.00
CA TRP A 10 9.47 -11.84 0.21
C TRP A 10 8.23 -11.23 -0.42
N PHE A 11 8.37 -10.08 -1.10
CA PHE A 11 7.24 -9.44 -1.76
C PHE A 11 6.74 -10.28 -2.92
N HIS A 12 5.49 -10.69 -2.81
CA HIS A 12 4.75 -11.37 -3.87
C HIS A 12 3.42 -10.67 -4.11
N MET A 13 3.14 -10.30 -5.35
CA MET A 13 1.81 -9.82 -5.72
C MET A 13 1.01 -10.95 -6.34
N MET A 14 -0.06 -11.34 -5.67
CA MET A 14 -0.87 -12.49 -6.04
C MET A 14 -2.27 -12.06 -6.47
N ASN A 15 -2.76 -12.59 -7.58
CA ASN A 15 -4.14 -12.45 -7.98
C ASN A 15 -5.01 -13.43 -7.18
N VAL A 16 -5.56 -12.94 -6.07
CA VAL A 16 -6.33 -13.78 -5.13
C VAL A 16 -7.73 -14.10 -5.64
N VAL A 17 -8.41 -13.10 -6.22
CA VAL A 17 -9.76 -13.25 -6.78
C VAL A 17 -9.88 -12.45 -8.07
N SER A 18 -10.47 -13.05 -9.10
CA SER A 18 -10.69 -12.39 -10.39
C SER A 18 -12.12 -12.63 -10.89
N SER A 19 -12.80 -11.54 -11.25
CA SER A 19 -14.11 -11.59 -11.90
C SER A 19 -14.08 -12.17 -13.32
N ARG A 20 -12.88 -12.31 -13.91
CA ARG A 20 -12.68 -12.93 -15.23
C ARG A 20 -12.61 -14.46 -15.19
N SER A 21 -12.59 -15.03 -14.00
CA SER A 21 -12.62 -16.49 -13.82
C SER A 21 -14.04 -17.03 -14.14
N ASN A 22 -14.09 -18.25 -14.67
CA ASN A 22 -15.36 -18.95 -14.75
C ASN A 22 -15.92 -19.22 -13.34
N SER A 23 -17.22 -19.48 -13.22
CA SER A 23 -17.92 -19.63 -11.94
C SER A 23 -17.25 -20.65 -11.02
N ARG A 24 -16.81 -21.80 -11.54
CA ARG A 24 -16.12 -22.86 -10.76
C ARG A 24 -14.79 -22.37 -10.17
N ASN A 25 -13.99 -21.65 -10.95
CA ASN A 25 -12.71 -21.11 -10.49
C ASN A 25 -12.92 -19.97 -9.51
N TYR A 26 -13.88 -19.09 -9.75
CA TYR A 26 -14.26 -18.01 -8.85
C TYR A 26 -14.68 -18.55 -7.47
N GLU A 27 -15.56 -19.56 -7.44
CA GLU A 27 -15.96 -20.22 -6.20
C GLU A 27 -14.77 -20.84 -5.46
N ARG A 28 -13.82 -21.46 -6.19
CA ARG A 28 -12.59 -22.00 -5.60
C ARG A 28 -11.72 -20.89 -5.00
N MET A 29 -11.56 -19.77 -5.70
CA MET A 29 -10.82 -18.61 -5.18
C MET A 29 -11.43 -18.09 -3.89
N CYS A 30 -12.75 -17.90 -3.84
CA CYS A 30 -13.45 -17.47 -2.62
C CYS A 30 -13.29 -18.47 -1.47
N LYS A 31 -13.40 -19.78 -1.74
CA LYS A 31 -13.15 -20.83 -0.72
C LYS A 31 -11.72 -20.79 -0.19
N ASN A 32 -10.74 -20.59 -1.06
CA ASN A 32 -9.34 -20.50 -0.64
C ASN A 32 -9.10 -19.25 0.22
N LEU A 33 -9.66 -18.10 -0.16
CA LEU A 33 -9.58 -16.89 0.63
C LEU A 33 -10.21 -17.07 2.03
N PHE A 34 -11.36 -17.72 2.11
CA PHE A 34 -11.99 -18.07 3.39
C PHE A 34 -11.10 -18.98 4.26
N ARG A 35 -10.49 -20.00 3.65
CA ARG A 35 -9.57 -20.91 4.35
C ARG A 35 -8.35 -20.18 4.89
N GLU A 36 -7.77 -19.29 4.09
CA GLU A 36 -6.61 -18.48 4.49
C GLU A 36 -6.98 -17.55 5.65
N ALA A 37 -8.09 -16.84 5.57
CA ALA A 37 -8.59 -16.01 6.67
C ALA A 37 -8.87 -16.82 7.94
N SER A 38 -9.36 -18.05 7.81
CA SER A 38 -9.58 -18.95 8.94
C SER A 38 -8.27 -19.44 9.56
N ALA A 39 -7.24 -19.70 8.74
CA ALA A 39 -5.91 -20.07 9.22
C ALA A 39 -5.28 -18.95 10.06
N TYR A 40 -5.41 -17.68 9.63
CA TYR A 40 -4.92 -16.53 10.39
C TYR A 40 -5.64 -16.33 11.73
N ARG A 41 -6.89 -16.76 11.84
CA ARG A 41 -7.62 -16.75 13.12
C ARG A 41 -7.25 -17.90 14.05
N GLY A 42 -6.35 -18.79 13.64
CA GLY A 42 -5.92 -19.93 14.43
C GLY A 42 -6.93 -21.08 14.52
N TYR A 43 -7.89 -21.14 13.60
CA TYR A 43 -8.80 -22.30 13.54
C TYR A 43 -8.02 -23.57 13.21
N SER A 44 -8.14 -24.57 14.08
CA SER A 44 -7.46 -25.85 13.93
C SER A 44 -7.85 -26.53 12.62
N GLY A 45 -6.86 -27.07 11.93
CA GLY A 45 -7.06 -27.78 10.66
C GLY A 45 -6.79 -26.95 9.41
N TYR A 46 -6.57 -25.65 9.53
CA TYR A 46 -6.13 -24.80 8.43
C TYR A 46 -4.69 -24.34 8.67
N GLN A 47 -3.88 -24.42 7.62
CA GLN A 47 -2.53 -23.88 7.59
C GLN A 47 -2.45 -22.76 6.56
N THR A 48 -1.67 -21.72 6.84
CA THR A 48 -1.41 -20.65 5.89
C THR A 48 -0.66 -21.17 4.67
N THR A 49 -1.03 -20.66 3.51
CA THR A 49 -0.35 -21.00 2.27
C THR A 49 1.09 -20.46 2.27
N ILE A 50 2.01 -21.24 1.72
CA ILE A 50 3.41 -20.79 1.56
C ILE A 50 3.43 -19.45 0.77
N GLY A 51 4.12 -18.47 1.31
CA GLY A 51 4.19 -17.11 0.74
C GLY A 51 3.05 -16.17 1.14
N MET A 52 2.10 -16.61 1.98
CA MET A 52 1.04 -15.77 2.54
C MET A 52 1.22 -15.53 4.05
N SER A 53 2.43 -15.60 4.57
CA SER A 53 2.69 -15.28 5.98
C SER A 53 2.43 -13.80 6.26
N LEU A 54 1.78 -13.51 7.39
CA LEU A 54 1.58 -12.15 7.85
C LEU A 54 2.88 -11.61 8.45
N SER A 55 3.62 -10.81 7.69
CA SER A 55 4.75 -10.02 8.21
C SER A 55 5.02 -8.84 7.30
N GLY A 56 5.18 -7.66 7.91
CA GLY A 56 5.44 -6.43 7.17
C GLY A 56 4.23 -5.92 6.36
N THR A 57 4.40 -4.74 5.77
CA THR A 57 3.40 -4.14 4.88
C THR A 57 4.14 -3.63 3.63
N PRO A 58 4.32 -4.45 2.59
CA PRO A 58 5.03 -4.06 1.36
C PRO A 58 4.16 -3.16 0.46
N LEU A 59 3.60 -2.11 1.06
CA LEU A 59 2.67 -1.19 0.39
C LEU A 59 3.36 -0.40 -0.72
N ASN A 60 4.59 0.06 -0.48
CA ASN A 60 5.34 0.84 -1.44
C ASN A 60 5.70 0.01 -2.68
N GLU A 61 6.09 -1.24 -2.47
CA GLU A 61 6.37 -2.21 -3.52
C GLU A 61 5.11 -2.48 -4.36
N ALA A 62 3.97 -2.67 -3.72
CA ALA A 62 2.69 -2.86 -4.40
C ALA A 62 2.30 -1.63 -5.24
N ILE A 63 2.49 -0.41 -4.72
CA ILE A 63 2.21 0.82 -5.46
C ILE A 63 3.15 0.96 -6.67
N VAL A 64 4.44 0.66 -6.53
CA VAL A 64 5.39 0.70 -7.65
C VAL A 64 4.98 -0.29 -8.75
N MET A 65 4.50 -1.48 -8.39
CA MET A 65 4.01 -2.48 -9.35
C MET A 65 2.79 -2.02 -10.14
N LEU A 66 2.00 -1.07 -9.66
CA LEU A 66 0.88 -0.50 -10.43
C LEU A 66 1.34 0.14 -11.74
N ASN A 67 2.58 0.60 -11.84
CA ASN A 67 3.15 1.10 -13.10
C ASN A 67 3.18 0.06 -14.24
N TYR A 68 3.14 -1.21 -13.90
CA TYR A 68 3.08 -2.33 -14.85
C TYR A 68 1.67 -2.91 -14.96
N ILE A 69 0.96 -3.01 -13.84
CA ILE A 69 -0.37 -3.64 -13.77
C ILE A 69 -1.42 -2.78 -14.47
N ILE A 70 -1.43 -1.45 -14.23
CA ILE A 70 -2.46 -0.57 -14.80
C ILE A 70 -2.49 -0.62 -16.33
N PRO A 71 -1.37 -0.45 -17.07
CA PRO A 71 -1.39 -0.51 -18.53
C PRO A 71 -1.90 -1.85 -19.06
N GLU A 72 -1.43 -2.96 -18.48
CA GLU A 72 -1.85 -4.29 -18.89
C GLU A 72 -3.34 -4.53 -18.58
N PHE A 73 -3.80 -4.14 -17.41
CA PHE A 73 -5.21 -4.26 -17.01
C PHE A 73 -6.13 -3.45 -17.93
N LYS A 74 -5.76 -2.22 -18.26
CA LYS A 74 -6.51 -1.37 -19.19
C LYS A 74 -6.58 -1.98 -20.59
N LYS A 75 -5.43 -2.41 -21.10
CA LYS A 75 -5.33 -3.01 -22.44
C LYS A 75 -6.15 -4.30 -22.56
N GLN A 76 -6.04 -5.18 -21.57
CA GLN A 76 -6.73 -6.47 -21.58
C GLN A 76 -8.24 -6.36 -21.43
N ASN A 77 -8.75 -5.25 -20.87
CA ASN A 77 -10.16 -5.05 -20.57
C ASN A 77 -10.80 -3.91 -21.35
N ASP A 78 -10.06 -3.25 -22.24
CA ASP A 78 -10.50 -2.08 -23.02
C ASP A 78 -11.12 -0.98 -22.13
N LEU A 79 -10.43 -0.62 -21.04
CA LEU A 79 -10.94 0.31 -20.04
C LEU A 79 -10.40 1.71 -20.23
N GLN A 80 -11.28 2.71 -20.13
CA GLN A 80 -10.92 4.12 -20.14
C GLN A 80 -10.58 4.64 -18.74
N LYS A 81 -11.27 4.15 -17.70
CA LYS A 81 -11.08 4.54 -16.30
C LYS A 81 -10.79 3.31 -15.44
N VAL A 82 -9.91 3.50 -14.45
CA VAL A 82 -9.54 2.48 -13.47
C VAL A 82 -9.61 3.07 -12.07
N ASN A 83 -10.20 2.34 -11.15
CA ASN A 83 -10.12 2.65 -9.72
C ASN A 83 -9.19 1.63 -9.07
N VAL A 84 -8.15 2.12 -8.40
CA VAL A 84 -7.27 1.32 -7.56
C VAL A 84 -7.67 1.54 -6.12
N CYS A 85 -8.18 0.50 -5.47
CA CYS A 85 -8.55 0.53 -4.06
C CYS A 85 -7.44 -0.14 -3.24
N ILE A 86 -6.85 0.62 -2.33
CA ILE A 86 -5.80 0.16 -1.42
C ILE A 86 -6.40 0.03 -0.03
N LEU A 87 -6.49 -1.20 0.47
CA LEU A 87 -6.90 -1.48 1.85
C LEU A 87 -5.67 -1.94 2.64
N SER A 88 -5.34 -1.24 3.72
CA SER A 88 -4.18 -1.56 4.55
C SER A 88 -4.45 -1.24 6.01
N ASP A 89 -3.89 -2.04 6.91
CA ASP A 89 -3.82 -1.80 8.36
C ASP A 89 -2.43 -1.36 8.83
N GLY A 90 -1.43 -1.39 7.94
CA GLY A 90 -0.03 -1.04 8.19
C GLY A 90 0.50 0.11 7.32
N GLU A 91 1.53 0.80 7.79
CA GLU A 91 2.30 1.76 7.00
C GLU A 91 3.21 1.03 6.01
N GLY A 92 3.44 1.64 4.86
CA GLY A 92 4.45 1.16 3.93
C GLY A 92 5.84 1.22 4.58
N GLY A 93 6.60 0.15 4.42
CA GLY A 93 8.01 0.10 4.84
C GLY A 93 8.88 1.08 4.03
N CYS A 94 10.15 1.18 4.40
CA CYS A 94 11.12 1.96 3.66
C CYS A 94 11.48 1.25 2.35
N ALA A 95 11.17 1.84 1.21
CA ALA A 95 11.68 1.36 -0.06
C ALA A 95 13.22 1.52 -0.14
N ALA A 96 13.88 0.68 -0.92
CA ALA A 96 15.31 0.75 -1.14
C ALA A 96 15.64 0.94 -2.63
N TYR A 97 16.84 1.43 -2.91
CA TYR A 97 17.36 1.55 -4.27
C TYR A 97 18.81 1.10 -4.33
N GLY A 98 19.11 0.16 -5.22
CA GLY A 98 20.47 -0.38 -5.34
C GLY A 98 20.99 -1.03 -4.06
N HIS A 99 22.30 -1.14 -3.96
CA HIS A 99 22.99 -1.75 -2.82
C HIS A 99 24.12 -0.85 -2.34
N GLU A 100 24.41 -0.95 -1.07
CA GLU A 100 25.60 -0.34 -0.45
C GLU A 100 26.46 -1.39 0.23
N ILE A 101 27.76 -1.16 0.23
CA ILE A 101 28.71 -1.96 0.98
C ILE A 101 28.88 -1.26 2.34
N TYR A 102 28.77 -2.01 3.40
CA TYR A 102 28.99 -1.52 4.76
C TYR A 102 29.85 -2.51 5.55
N MET A 103 30.48 -2.01 6.60
CA MET A 103 31.22 -2.86 7.54
C MET A 103 30.25 -3.31 8.63
N ASP A 104 30.14 -4.60 8.82
CA ASP A 104 29.28 -5.16 9.84
C ASP A 104 29.93 -5.13 11.24
N HIS A 105 29.22 -5.59 12.24
CA HIS A 105 29.70 -5.64 13.63
C HIS A 105 30.85 -6.66 13.88
N LYS A 106 31.23 -7.44 12.87
CA LYS A 106 32.36 -8.39 12.90
C LYS A 106 33.57 -7.86 12.12
N ASP A 107 33.55 -6.59 11.73
CA ASP A 107 34.55 -5.95 10.87
C ASP A 107 34.68 -6.62 9.48
N GLU A 108 33.59 -7.23 8.98
CA GLU A 108 33.53 -7.81 7.65
C GLU A 108 32.72 -6.92 6.71
N TYR A 109 33.12 -6.86 5.44
CA TYR A 109 32.34 -6.16 4.42
C TYR A 109 31.11 -6.96 4.03
N ALA A 110 29.95 -6.37 4.20
CA ALA A 110 28.66 -6.94 3.82
C ALA A 110 27.91 -6.03 2.83
N VAL A 111 26.96 -6.58 2.12
CA VAL A 111 26.12 -5.86 1.15
C VAL A 111 24.69 -5.83 1.67
N ARG A 112 24.08 -4.64 1.66
CA ARG A 112 22.66 -4.49 1.99
C ARG A 112 21.95 -3.57 0.99
N PRO A 113 20.60 -3.66 0.87
CA PRO A 113 19.84 -2.69 0.12
C PRO A 113 20.02 -1.28 0.69
N ARG A 114 20.29 -0.31 -0.17
CA ARG A 114 20.42 1.09 0.23
C ARG A 114 19.03 1.70 0.41
N ARG A 115 18.70 2.11 1.63
CA ARG A 115 17.41 2.70 1.97
C ARG A 115 17.30 4.13 1.45
N ILE A 116 16.07 4.56 1.19
CA ILE A 116 15.74 5.95 0.88
C ILE A 116 15.91 6.78 2.15
N ASP A 117 16.65 7.89 2.04
CA ASP A 117 16.89 8.87 3.09
C ASP A 117 16.41 10.29 2.69
N TYR A 118 16.79 11.33 3.46
CA TYR A 118 16.28 12.70 3.29
C TYR A 118 16.82 13.46 2.07
N TYR A 119 17.80 12.96 1.35
CA TYR A 119 18.50 13.69 0.29
C TYR A 119 18.26 13.14 -1.11
N GLN A 120 17.15 12.44 -1.30
CA GLN A 120 16.90 11.78 -2.57
C GLN A 120 15.73 12.41 -3.31
N VAL A 121 15.76 12.26 -4.62
CA VAL A 121 14.69 12.65 -5.53
C VAL A 121 14.27 11.45 -6.35
N LEU A 122 12.97 11.32 -6.56
CA LEU A 122 12.42 10.35 -7.49
C LEU A 122 12.22 11.04 -8.85
N ARG A 123 12.77 10.47 -9.92
CA ARG A 123 12.48 10.92 -11.30
C ARG A 123 11.77 9.82 -12.08
N ASP A 124 10.56 10.14 -12.53
CA ASP A 124 9.86 9.30 -13.49
C ASP A 124 10.40 9.59 -14.90
N ARG A 125 11.08 8.60 -15.49
CA ARG A 125 11.69 8.74 -16.82
C ARG A 125 10.69 8.76 -17.97
N LYS A 126 9.47 8.25 -17.77
CA LYS A 126 8.43 8.26 -18.80
C LYS A 126 7.75 9.62 -18.90
N THR A 127 7.45 10.25 -17.76
CA THR A 127 6.81 11.57 -17.73
C THR A 127 7.84 12.71 -17.68
N GLY A 128 9.09 12.42 -17.33
CA GLY A 128 10.15 13.41 -17.09
C GLY A 128 10.02 14.16 -15.75
N ARG A 129 8.99 13.87 -14.97
CA ARG A 129 8.69 14.57 -13.72
C ARG A 129 9.64 14.16 -12.60
N THR A 130 10.04 15.11 -11.77
CA THR A 130 10.91 14.91 -10.61
C THR A 130 10.14 15.26 -9.34
N TYR A 131 10.28 14.42 -8.32
CA TYR A 131 9.67 14.57 -6.99
C TYR A 131 10.81 14.79 -5.99
N GLU A 132 10.89 16.00 -5.44
CA GLU A 132 12.03 16.45 -4.62
C GLU A 132 11.93 15.95 -3.17
N LYS A 133 10.72 15.76 -2.66
CA LYS A 133 10.47 15.25 -1.30
C LYS A 133 10.34 13.73 -1.29
N PHE A 134 11.39 13.04 -1.70
CA PHE A 134 11.42 11.60 -1.71
C PHE A 134 12.28 11.11 -0.54
N ASP A 135 11.68 11.06 0.63
CA ASP A 135 12.29 10.68 1.89
C ASP A 135 11.43 9.63 2.62
N TYR A 136 11.92 9.15 3.76
CA TYR A 136 11.26 8.12 4.55
C TYR A 136 9.80 8.45 4.90
N ASP A 137 9.51 9.70 5.27
CA ASP A 137 8.17 10.11 5.71
C ASP A 137 7.19 10.25 4.53
N ASN A 138 7.69 10.59 3.35
CA ASN A 138 6.90 10.92 2.17
C ASN A 138 6.90 9.85 1.08
N VAL A 139 7.69 8.78 1.22
CA VAL A 139 7.90 7.77 0.17
C VAL A 139 6.60 7.21 -0.40
N THR A 140 5.65 6.86 0.45
CA THR A 140 4.35 6.30 0.03
C THR A 140 3.54 7.33 -0.75
N ASN A 141 3.42 8.56 -0.23
CA ASN A 141 2.72 9.65 -0.92
C ASN A 141 3.37 9.95 -2.28
N THR A 142 4.70 9.95 -2.33
CA THR A 142 5.45 10.20 -3.57
C THR A 142 5.20 9.13 -4.62
N PHE A 143 5.16 7.85 -4.26
CA PHE A 143 4.83 6.78 -5.20
C PHE A 143 3.38 6.86 -5.69
N ILE A 144 2.42 7.15 -4.81
CA ILE A 144 1.02 7.33 -5.21
C ILE A 144 0.89 8.52 -6.17
N GLN A 145 1.55 9.64 -5.86
CA GLN A 145 1.56 10.81 -6.72
C GLN A 145 2.19 10.49 -8.08
N GLN A 146 3.30 9.74 -8.12
CA GLN A 146 3.95 9.32 -9.35
C GLN A 146 3.02 8.46 -10.22
N VAL A 147 2.29 7.52 -9.63
CA VAL A 147 1.30 6.70 -10.36
C VAL A 147 0.17 7.56 -10.92
N ARG A 148 -0.39 8.47 -10.14
CA ARG A 148 -1.45 9.39 -10.60
C ARG A 148 -1.00 10.34 -11.71
N ASP A 149 0.23 10.86 -11.61
CA ASP A 149 0.78 11.74 -12.65
C ASP A 149 1.05 10.98 -13.96
N ARG A 150 1.37 9.70 -13.86
CA ARG A 150 1.56 8.84 -15.04
C ARG A 150 0.25 8.40 -15.66
N PHE A 151 -0.78 8.20 -14.84
CA PHE A 151 -2.10 7.71 -15.23
C PHE A 151 -3.20 8.63 -14.67
N PRO A 152 -3.39 9.82 -15.23
CA PRO A 152 -4.32 10.82 -14.68
C PRO A 152 -5.79 10.37 -14.68
N GLU A 153 -6.14 9.36 -15.47
CA GLU A 153 -7.46 8.74 -15.51
C GLU A 153 -7.70 7.69 -14.40
N VAL A 154 -6.68 7.42 -13.58
CA VAL A 154 -6.75 6.43 -12.49
C VAL A 154 -7.09 7.12 -11.18
N ASN A 155 -8.12 6.63 -10.50
CA ASN A 155 -8.42 7.02 -9.13
C ASN A 155 -7.68 6.13 -8.14
N MET A 156 -6.90 6.74 -7.27
CA MET A 156 -6.24 6.08 -6.15
C MET A 156 -7.05 6.29 -4.89
N ILE A 157 -7.73 5.24 -4.42
CA ILE A 157 -8.63 5.29 -3.27
C ILE A 157 -8.01 4.49 -2.13
N GLY A 158 -7.74 5.14 -1.01
CA GLY A 158 -7.15 4.50 0.17
C GLY A 158 -8.18 4.23 1.26
N PHE A 159 -8.13 3.04 1.83
CA PHE A 159 -8.84 2.66 3.05
C PHE A 159 -7.82 2.22 4.09
N ARG A 160 -7.76 2.94 5.20
CA ARG A 160 -6.81 2.65 6.26
C ARG A 160 -7.54 2.19 7.52
N ILE A 161 -7.24 0.98 7.96
CA ILE A 161 -7.71 0.47 9.25
C ILE A 161 -6.75 0.96 10.33
N LEU A 162 -7.26 1.66 11.34
CA LEU A 162 -6.46 2.32 12.38
C LEU A 162 -6.93 1.97 13.79
N PRO A 163 -6.01 1.78 14.73
CA PRO A 163 -6.30 1.96 16.16
C PRO A 163 -6.72 3.39 16.44
N GLY A 164 -7.62 3.58 17.41
CA GLY A 164 -8.20 4.91 17.69
C GLY A 164 -7.20 6.01 18.05
N ASN A 165 -6.04 5.65 18.61
CA ASN A 165 -4.96 6.56 18.98
C ASN A 165 -4.07 7.00 17.81
N GLN A 166 -4.19 6.40 16.63
CA GLN A 166 -3.35 6.70 15.45
C GLN A 166 -3.97 7.69 14.47
N LEU A 167 -5.22 8.12 14.68
CA LEU A 167 -5.89 9.03 13.74
C LEU A 167 -5.12 10.33 13.52
N SER A 168 -4.58 10.94 14.58
CA SER A 168 -3.86 12.21 14.48
C SER A 168 -2.60 12.11 13.65
N SER A 169 -1.76 11.11 13.90
CA SER A 169 -0.53 10.88 13.13
C SER A 169 -0.86 10.53 11.67
N PHE A 170 -1.91 9.76 11.44
CA PHE A 170 -2.36 9.41 10.10
C PHE A 170 -2.80 10.65 9.30
N VAL A 171 -3.64 11.52 9.90
CA VAL A 171 -4.06 12.77 9.24
C VAL A 171 -2.85 13.65 8.95
N GLY A 172 -1.91 13.81 9.90
CA GLY A 172 -0.70 14.62 9.70
C GLY A 172 0.21 14.12 8.58
N LYS A 173 0.23 12.81 8.34
CA LYS A 173 1.05 12.20 7.27
C LYS A 173 0.41 12.32 5.87
N TYR A 174 -0.90 12.21 5.78
CA TYR A 174 -1.60 12.08 4.50
C TYR A 174 -2.47 13.27 4.10
N ALA A 175 -2.66 14.25 5.00
CA ALA A 175 -3.47 15.44 4.74
C ALA A 175 -3.00 16.64 5.57
N SER A 176 -3.70 17.78 5.43
CA SER A 176 -3.52 18.96 6.30
C SER A 176 -4.32 18.82 7.60
N PHE A 177 -3.78 19.37 8.69
CA PHE A 177 -4.47 19.44 9.99
C PHE A 177 -5.64 20.45 10.04
N GLU A 178 -5.83 21.27 9.03
CA GLU A 178 -6.85 22.33 9.02
C GLU A 178 -8.25 21.83 9.37
N ASN A 179 -8.60 20.62 8.91
CA ASN A 179 -9.91 20.01 9.12
C ASN A 179 -9.90 18.88 10.18
N TYR A 180 -8.82 18.76 10.98
CA TYR A 180 -8.68 17.65 11.92
C TYR A 180 -9.83 17.54 12.92
N SER A 181 -10.33 18.67 13.43
CA SER A 181 -11.47 18.69 14.37
C SER A 181 -12.73 18.05 13.78
N ALA A 182 -13.04 18.34 12.52
CA ALA A 182 -14.17 17.73 11.82
C ALA A 182 -13.98 16.22 11.60
N VAL A 183 -12.77 15.83 11.17
CA VAL A 183 -12.39 14.42 11.02
C VAL A 183 -12.51 13.67 12.35
N GLN A 184 -12.04 14.25 13.44
CA GLN A 184 -12.11 13.64 14.77
C GLN A 184 -13.57 13.50 15.25
N LYS A 185 -14.43 14.48 14.96
CA LYS A 185 -15.85 14.43 15.31
C LYS A 185 -16.55 13.30 14.54
N GLN A 186 -16.30 13.19 13.25
CA GLN A 186 -16.83 12.10 12.43
C GLN A 186 -16.34 10.73 12.93
N TRP A 187 -15.03 10.60 13.18
CA TRP A 187 -14.42 9.38 13.71
C TRP A 187 -15.05 8.89 15.01
N LYS A 188 -15.28 9.83 15.97
CA LYS A 188 -15.92 9.47 17.25
C LYS A 188 -17.34 8.96 17.07
N LYS A 189 -18.09 9.55 16.13
CA LYS A 189 -19.49 9.20 15.87
C LYS A 189 -19.64 7.93 15.06
N GLU A 190 -18.87 7.80 13.98
CA GLU A 190 -19.11 6.81 12.92
C GLU A 190 -18.07 5.67 12.93
N LYS A 191 -17.06 5.76 13.82
CA LYS A 191 -15.89 4.83 13.82
C LYS A 191 -15.16 4.78 12.48
N SER A 192 -15.41 5.77 11.64
CA SER A 192 -14.75 6.00 10.35
C SER A 192 -14.70 7.49 10.07
N ALA A 193 -13.83 7.90 9.16
CA ALA A 193 -13.76 9.28 8.71
C ALA A 193 -13.27 9.38 7.27
N ILE A 194 -13.79 10.36 6.55
CA ILE A 194 -13.23 10.80 5.27
C ILE A 194 -12.11 11.79 5.56
N ILE A 195 -10.96 11.56 4.96
CA ILE A 195 -9.81 12.47 5.11
C ILE A 195 -9.90 13.52 3.99
N PRO A 196 -10.15 14.79 4.34
CA PRO A 196 -10.31 15.84 3.34
C PRO A 196 -8.96 16.19 2.71
N ASN A 197 -8.97 16.50 1.42
CA ASN A 197 -7.80 16.95 0.65
C ASN A 197 -6.55 16.10 0.88
N PRO A 198 -6.60 14.78 0.67
CA PRO A 198 -5.43 13.94 0.87
C PRO A 198 -4.31 14.33 -0.09
N ILE A 199 -3.05 14.28 0.39
CA ILE A 199 -1.87 14.77 -0.35
C ILE A 199 -1.71 14.04 -1.69
N ALA A 200 -1.84 12.72 -1.70
CA ALA A 200 -1.54 11.91 -2.88
C ALA A 200 -2.73 11.09 -3.38
N PHE A 201 -3.64 10.69 -2.51
CA PHE A 201 -4.82 9.92 -2.90
C PHE A 201 -5.87 10.79 -3.61
N THR A 202 -6.71 10.15 -4.44
CA THR A 202 -7.94 10.78 -4.97
C THR A 202 -9.01 10.88 -3.88
N ALA A 203 -9.10 9.82 -3.05
CA ALA A 203 -9.94 9.77 -1.87
C ALA A 203 -9.26 8.90 -0.81
N LEU A 204 -9.39 9.26 0.46
CA LEU A 204 -8.77 8.54 1.57
C LEU A 204 -9.75 8.43 2.73
N TYR A 205 -9.87 7.22 3.26
CA TYR A 205 -10.77 6.87 4.34
C TYR A 205 -10.01 6.24 5.49
N ALA A 206 -10.31 6.68 6.70
CA ALA A 206 -9.88 6.05 7.93
C ALA A 206 -11.02 5.21 8.51
N ILE A 207 -10.74 3.98 8.91
CA ILE A 207 -11.71 3.04 9.51
C ILE A 207 -11.13 2.57 10.83
N SER A 208 -11.91 2.65 11.89
CA SER A 208 -11.49 2.13 13.19
C SER A 208 -11.44 0.61 13.18
N ASN A 209 -10.39 0.02 13.73
CA ASN A 209 -10.34 -1.43 13.94
C ASN A 209 -11.53 -1.95 14.79
N ASN A 210 -12.07 -1.11 15.68
CA ASN A 210 -13.26 -1.44 16.48
C ASN A 210 -14.57 -1.40 15.67
N ALA A 211 -14.59 -0.76 14.49
CA ALA A 211 -15.76 -0.77 13.62
C ALA A 211 -15.96 -2.12 12.92
N LEU A 212 -14.91 -2.95 12.89
CA LEU A 212 -14.93 -4.27 12.26
C LEU A 212 -15.25 -5.40 13.25
N ASN A 213 -15.32 -5.10 14.54
CA ASN A 213 -15.75 -6.05 15.55
C ASN A 213 -17.26 -6.11 15.52
N GLU A 214 -17.84 -7.24 15.09
CA GLU A 214 -19.24 -7.51 15.29
C GLU A 214 -19.55 -7.43 16.79
N THR A 215 -20.46 -6.57 17.15
CA THR A 215 -21.12 -6.62 18.47
C THR A 215 -21.92 -7.91 18.51
N THR A 216 -21.36 -8.96 19.11
CA THR A 216 -22.11 -10.13 19.57
C THR A 216 -23.06 -9.74 20.67
#